data_571e48bbaa7f350dba827b420fb77269
#
_entry.id   571e48bbaa7f350dba827b420fb77269
#
_cell.length_a   1.000
_cell.length_b   1.000
_cell.length_c   1.000
_cell.angle_alpha   90.00
_cell.angle_beta   90.00
_cell.angle_gamma   90.00
#
_symmetry.space_group_name_H-M   'P 1'
#
loop_
_entity.id
_entity.type
_entity.pdbx_description
1 polymer ?
#
loop_
_entity_poly.entity_id
_entity_poly.type
_entity_poly.pdbx_seq_one_letter_code
_entity_poly.pdbx_strand_id
1 'polypeptide(L)'
;MTRIIIHGCNGAMGRVLAQVAADGSDIEIVAGVDKLADPKDFPFPVFHSLFDCDVEADVMIDFSRPEALQGLLTYGKMHNIGLVLATTGYTDADKGMIHAAQKDCPIFQAANMSLGINLMINLIQKAAAFFGDDFDCEIVEAHHNKKVDAPSGTALALADALNATYPQPKTYRLGRNKESGRRTRGEIGIHAIRGGTVVGEHSVGFYGTDEVVKIEHSALSKRIFAKGALRAAQFLCGQPNGFYCMEDLMAQETMTSLYTDEQSAMITVCKLPHQPKLIAQLFRAVADAHVNVDLISQSAPVDGTFDLSFTCPRESMDAALNAISTLGDSSGKPGDVHVATDIAIITVEGAGMAHRSGVAANIFQVLSDGDIPIRGITTSETKISCVIDQADLTRAVTAVVEAFEL
;
A
#
# COMPACT_ATOMS: atom_id res chain seq x y z
N MET A 1 -9.57 21.45 -6.68
CA MET A 1 -10.82 20.79 -7.15
C MET A 1 -10.48 20.06 -8.43
N THR A 2 -10.62 18.72 -8.45
CA THR A 2 -10.29 17.88 -9.61
C THR A 2 -11.46 17.89 -10.60
N ARG A 3 -11.21 18.26 -11.86
CA ARG A 3 -12.22 18.30 -12.92
C ARG A 3 -12.28 16.96 -13.62
N ILE A 4 -13.46 16.31 -13.62
CA ILE A 4 -13.60 14.97 -14.18
C ILE A 4 -14.61 14.91 -15.33
N ILE A 5 -14.33 14.01 -16.29
CA ILE A 5 -15.29 13.54 -17.29
C ILE A 5 -15.74 12.14 -16.90
N ILE A 6 -17.04 11.87 -16.95
CA ILE A 6 -17.61 10.54 -16.72
C ILE A 6 -17.92 9.87 -18.05
N HIS A 7 -17.16 8.87 -18.45
CA HIS A 7 -17.47 8.03 -19.61
C HIS A 7 -18.35 6.85 -19.20
N GLY A 8 -19.47 6.66 -19.90
CA GLY A 8 -20.54 5.75 -19.49
C GLY A 8 -21.47 6.38 -18.42
N CYS A 9 -21.69 7.69 -18.48
CA CYS A 9 -22.44 8.45 -17.45
C CYS A 9 -23.89 8.00 -17.28
N ASN A 10 -24.53 7.48 -18.33
CA ASN A 10 -25.91 6.98 -18.30
C ASN A 10 -26.03 5.56 -17.70
N GLY A 11 -24.92 4.82 -17.61
CA GLY A 11 -24.87 3.49 -17.01
C GLY A 11 -25.17 3.49 -15.51
N ALA A 12 -25.47 2.31 -14.97
CA ALA A 12 -25.78 2.16 -13.54
C ALA A 12 -24.68 2.70 -12.61
N MET A 13 -23.39 2.49 -12.94
CA MET A 13 -22.27 3.01 -12.15
C MET A 13 -22.01 4.51 -12.44
N GLY A 14 -22.14 4.96 -13.69
CA GLY A 14 -21.97 6.37 -14.03
C GLY A 14 -22.96 7.29 -13.31
N ARG A 15 -24.24 6.88 -13.21
CA ARG A 15 -25.26 7.60 -12.42
C ARG A 15 -24.95 7.64 -10.93
N VAL A 16 -24.46 6.53 -10.35
CA VAL A 16 -24.03 6.48 -8.94
C VAL A 16 -22.81 7.36 -8.72
N LEU A 17 -21.84 7.35 -9.66
CA LEU A 17 -20.66 8.20 -9.59
C LEU A 17 -21.03 9.69 -9.60
N ALA A 18 -21.94 10.09 -10.49
CA ALA A 18 -22.41 11.46 -10.56
C ALA A 18 -23.10 11.91 -9.26
N GLN A 19 -23.92 11.05 -8.64
CA GLN A 19 -24.54 11.34 -7.35
C GLN A 19 -23.52 11.47 -6.22
N VAL A 20 -22.52 10.58 -6.15
CA VAL A 20 -21.50 10.61 -5.09
C VAL A 20 -20.59 11.82 -5.24
N ALA A 21 -20.23 12.21 -6.47
CA ALA A 21 -19.42 13.38 -6.72
C ALA A 21 -20.16 14.69 -6.32
N ALA A 22 -21.47 14.76 -6.54
CA ALA A 22 -22.28 15.90 -6.14
C ALA A 22 -22.39 16.10 -4.61
N ASP A 23 -22.17 15.05 -3.80
CA ASP A 23 -22.18 15.12 -2.34
C ASP A 23 -20.85 15.66 -1.77
N GLY A 24 -19.78 15.78 -2.57
CA GLY A 24 -18.44 16.22 -2.16
C GLY A 24 -18.07 17.59 -2.71
N SER A 25 -17.05 18.24 -2.13
CA SER A 25 -16.60 19.59 -2.51
C SER A 25 -15.35 19.61 -3.39
N ASP A 26 -14.62 18.47 -3.50
CA ASP A 26 -13.25 18.45 -4.04
C ASP A 26 -13.19 17.99 -5.51
N ILE A 27 -14.33 17.62 -6.08
CA ILE A 27 -14.46 17.10 -7.45
C ILE A 27 -15.56 17.87 -8.18
N GLU A 28 -15.27 18.28 -9.42
CA GLU A 28 -16.21 18.89 -10.33
C GLU A 28 -16.42 17.99 -11.55
N ILE A 29 -17.69 17.64 -11.83
CA ILE A 29 -18.04 16.95 -13.07
C ILE A 29 -18.22 17.99 -14.16
N VAL A 30 -17.25 18.05 -15.08
CA VAL A 30 -17.29 19.05 -16.19
C VAL A 30 -18.01 18.53 -17.41
N ALA A 31 -18.08 17.21 -17.62
CA ALA A 31 -18.83 16.59 -18.70
C ALA A 31 -19.17 15.11 -18.44
N GLY A 32 -20.16 14.60 -19.14
CA GLY A 32 -20.46 13.19 -19.30
C GLY A 32 -20.39 12.76 -20.75
N VAL A 33 -20.01 11.50 -21.00
CA VAL A 33 -20.02 10.90 -22.33
C VAL A 33 -20.81 9.60 -22.29
N ASP A 34 -21.86 9.49 -23.10
CA ASP A 34 -22.64 8.25 -23.26
C ASP A 34 -23.50 8.32 -24.53
N LYS A 35 -23.49 7.27 -25.33
CA LYS A 35 -24.21 7.18 -26.61
C LYS A 35 -25.73 7.28 -26.49
N LEU A 36 -26.27 6.88 -25.33
CA LEU A 36 -27.73 6.73 -25.10
C LEU A 36 -28.27 7.70 -24.05
N ALA A 37 -27.46 8.62 -23.54
CA ALA A 37 -27.88 9.56 -22.51
C ALA A 37 -28.78 10.66 -23.13
N ASP A 38 -29.85 11.05 -22.42
CA ASP A 38 -30.52 12.32 -22.69
C ASP A 38 -29.80 13.43 -21.90
N PRO A 39 -29.23 14.46 -22.54
CA PRO A 39 -28.54 15.55 -21.85
C PRO A 39 -29.37 16.23 -20.76
N LYS A 40 -30.71 16.19 -20.87
CA LYS A 40 -31.63 16.80 -19.89
C LYS A 40 -31.65 16.06 -18.54
N ASP A 41 -31.19 14.80 -18.51
CA ASP A 41 -31.16 13.99 -17.30
C ASP A 41 -29.96 14.33 -16.37
N PHE A 42 -29.07 15.23 -16.82
CA PHE A 42 -27.80 15.48 -16.11
C PHE A 42 -27.62 16.99 -15.85
N PRO A 43 -27.03 17.37 -14.71
CA PRO A 43 -26.73 18.76 -14.36
C PRO A 43 -25.44 19.29 -15.01
N PHE A 44 -24.81 18.53 -15.88
CA PHE A 44 -23.57 18.84 -16.60
C PHE A 44 -23.72 18.53 -18.09
N PRO A 45 -22.89 19.10 -18.98
CA PRO A 45 -22.91 18.81 -20.41
C PRO A 45 -22.71 17.32 -20.70
N VAL A 46 -23.47 16.76 -21.64
CA VAL A 46 -23.37 15.37 -22.06
C VAL A 46 -23.15 15.28 -23.56
N PHE A 47 -22.16 14.49 -23.93
CA PHE A 47 -21.75 14.22 -25.31
C PHE A 47 -22.08 12.77 -25.70
N HIS A 48 -22.51 12.55 -26.93
CA HIS A 48 -22.81 11.19 -27.43
C HIS A 48 -21.59 10.47 -27.99
N SER A 49 -20.54 11.19 -28.31
CA SER A 49 -19.24 10.66 -28.73
C SER A 49 -18.12 11.25 -27.88
N LEU A 50 -17.14 10.41 -27.57
CA LEU A 50 -15.95 10.81 -26.83
C LEU A 50 -15.18 11.92 -27.55
N PHE A 51 -15.10 11.86 -28.89
CA PHE A 51 -14.33 12.79 -29.69
C PHE A 51 -15.09 14.11 -30.00
N ASP A 52 -16.38 14.21 -29.61
CA ASP A 52 -17.14 15.46 -29.64
C ASP A 52 -16.99 16.26 -28.32
N CYS A 53 -16.40 15.64 -27.29
CA CYS A 53 -16.15 16.26 -25.99
C CYS A 53 -14.80 17.00 -26.03
N ASP A 54 -14.86 18.33 -26.11
CA ASP A 54 -13.69 19.22 -26.10
C ASP A 54 -13.50 19.97 -24.78
N VAL A 55 -14.18 19.50 -23.73
CA VAL A 55 -14.14 20.12 -22.41
C VAL A 55 -12.81 19.81 -21.71
N GLU A 56 -12.18 20.85 -21.17
CA GLU A 56 -10.97 20.68 -20.35
C GLU A 56 -11.28 19.92 -19.05
N ALA A 57 -10.51 18.87 -18.78
CA ALA A 57 -10.60 18.06 -17.58
C ALA A 57 -9.22 17.57 -17.16
N ASP A 58 -9.10 17.19 -15.89
CA ASP A 58 -7.87 16.64 -15.34
C ASP A 58 -7.83 15.11 -15.46
N VAL A 59 -9.00 14.45 -15.31
CA VAL A 59 -9.12 12.98 -15.33
C VAL A 59 -10.44 12.56 -15.97
N MET A 60 -10.43 11.46 -16.72
CA MET A 60 -11.62 10.76 -17.17
C MET A 60 -11.80 9.45 -16.39
N ILE A 61 -13.02 9.23 -15.88
CA ILE A 61 -13.39 7.97 -15.21
C ILE A 61 -14.28 7.15 -16.14
N ASP A 62 -13.85 5.94 -16.47
CA ASP A 62 -14.56 5.03 -17.36
C ASP A 62 -15.27 3.90 -16.62
N PHE A 63 -16.61 3.87 -16.73
CA PHE A 63 -17.48 2.76 -16.33
C PHE A 63 -18.32 2.26 -17.51
N SER A 64 -17.71 2.10 -18.67
CA SER A 64 -18.41 1.70 -19.89
C SER A 64 -18.25 0.21 -20.22
N ARG A 65 -17.61 -0.09 -21.32
CA ARG A 65 -17.37 -1.44 -21.83
C ARG A 65 -15.96 -1.57 -22.43
N PRO A 66 -15.39 -2.79 -22.49
CA PRO A 66 -14.05 -3.01 -23.04
C PRO A 66 -13.84 -2.48 -24.46
N GLU A 67 -14.89 -2.49 -25.29
CA GLU A 67 -14.82 -2.03 -26.68
C GLU A 67 -14.50 -0.52 -26.80
N ALA A 68 -14.68 0.25 -25.74
CA ALA A 68 -14.35 1.68 -25.72
C ALA A 68 -12.85 1.96 -25.48
N LEU A 69 -12.08 0.96 -25.05
CA LEU A 69 -10.72 1.12 -24.58
C LEU A 69 -9.82 1.89 -25.56
N GLN A 70 -9.80 1.49 -26.83
CA GLN A 70 -8.93 2.13 -27.81
C GLN A 70 -9.25 3.62 -28.00
N GLY A 71 -10.54 3.99 -27.96
CA GLY A 71 -10.98 5.39 -28.01
C GLY A 71 -10.52 6.16 -26.78
N LEU A 72 -10.65 5.57 -25.59
CA LEU A 72 -10.22 6.15 -24.31
C LEU A 72 -8.71 6.43 -24.29
N LEU A 73 -7.90 5.45 -24.67
CA LEU A 73 -6.44 5.61 -24.73
C LEU A 73 -6.01 6.68 -25.72
N THR A 74 -6.70 6.74 -26.89
CA THR A 74 -6.45 7.80 -27.90
C THR A 74 -6.82 9.17 -27.35
N TYR A 75 -7.96 9.29 -26.69
CA TYR A 75 -8.44 10.55 -26.10
C TYR A 75 -7.51 11.02 -24.97
N GLY A 76 -7.13 10.13 -24.05
CA GLY A 76 -6.21 10.45 -22.96
C GLY A 76 -4.87 11.01 -23.46
N LYS A 77 -4.31 10.40 -24.51
CA LYS A 77 -3.10 10.89 -25.18
C LYS A 77 -3.30 12.26 -25.86
N MET A 78 -4.41 12.45 -26.58
CA MET A 78 -4.66 13.68 -27.34
C MET A 78 -4.87 14.89 -26.42
N HIS A 79 -5.55 14.70 -25.30
CA HIS A 79 -5.90 15.77 -24.35
C HIS A 79 -4.96 15.84 -23.15
N ASN A 80 -3.97 14.94 -23.07
CA ASN A 80 -3.02 14.83 -21.94
C ASN A 80 -3.74 14.79 -20.57
N ILE A 81 -4.78 13.94 -20.46
CA ILE A 81 -5.57 13.76 -19.22
C ILE A 81 -5.37 12.35 -18.66
N GLY A 82 -5.51 12.22 -17.33
CA GLY A 82 -5.48 10.94 -16.66
C GLY A 82 -6.69 10.05 -16.96
N LEU A 83 -6.51 8.74 -17.04
CA LEU A 83 -7.58 7.76 -17.28
C LEU A 83 -7.75 6.83 -16.09
N VAL A 84 -8.92 6.85 -15.44
CA VAL A 84 -9.32 5.84 -14.44
C VAL A 84 -10.18 4.79 -15.13
N LEU A 85 -9.61 3.61 -15.41
CA LEU A 85 -10.25 2.51 -16.09
C LEU A 85 -10.88 1.54 -15.07
N ALA A 86 -12.19 1.73 -14.81
CA ALA A 86 -12.98 0.90 -13.90
C ALA A 86 -13.82 -0.17 -14.63
N THR A 87 -13.74 -0.21 -15.94
CA THR A 87 -14.38 -1.24 -16.76
C THR A 87 -13.72 -2.59 -16.52
N THR A 88 -14.54 -3.65 -16.39
CA THR A 88 -14.09 -5.03 -16.18
C THR A 88 -14.14 -5.84 -17.47
N GLY A 89 -13.45 -6.97 -17.52
CA GLY A 89 -13.52 -7.89 -18.67
C GLY A 89 -12.51 -7.60 -19.77
N TYR A 90 -11.48 -6.81 -19.51
CA TYR A 90 -10.36 -6.62 -20.42
C TYR A 90 -9.62 -7.93 -20.70
N THR A 91 -9.34 -8.20 -21.97
CA THR A 91 -8.50 -9.32 -22.42
C THR A 91 -7.01 -9.02 -22.13
N ASP A 92 -6.16 -10.03 -22.27
CA ASP A 92 -4.71 -9.82 -22.13
C ASP A 92 -4.14 -8.91 -23.23
N ALA A 93 -4.76 -8.90 -24.41
CA ALA A 93 -4.43 -7.93 -25.47
C ALA A 93 -4.80 -6.50 -25.04
N ASP A 94 -5.96 -6.31 -24.42
CA ASP A 94 -6.39 -5.00 -23.89
C ASP A 94 -5.45 -4.51 -22.80
N LYS A 95 -5.06 -5.39 -21.86
CA LYS A 95 -4.07 -5.08 -20.82
C LYS A 95 -2.72 -4.68 -21.44
N GLY A 96 -2.29 -5.37 -22.51
CA GLY A 96 -1.10 -5.00 -23.27
C GLY A 96 -1.19 -3.59 -23.87
N MET A 97 -2.36 -3.20 -24.42
CA MET A 97 -2.60 -1.84 -24.92
C MET A 97 -2.55 -0.79 -23.80
N ILE A 98 -3.15 -1.08 -22.64
CA ILE A 98 -3.13 -0.20 -21.46
C ILE A 98 -1.68 0.04 -21.02
N HIS A 99 -0.90 -1.03 -20.85
CA HIS A 99 0.51 -0.92 -20.46
C HIS A 99 1.37 -0.19 -21.52
N ALA A 100 1.05 -0.33 -22.80
CA ALA A 100 1.76 0.41 -23.84
C ALA A 100 1.45 1.93 -23.81
N ALA A 101 0.23 2.30 -23.45
CA ALA A 101 -0.24 3.68 -23.43
C ALA A 101 0.19 4.48 -22.18
N GLN A 102 0.68 3.83 -21.11
CA GLN A 102 1.13 4.50 -19.88
C GLN A 102 2.24 5.55 -20.07
N LYS A 103 2.99 5.48 -21.18
CA LYS A 103 3.99 6.49 -21.54
C LYS A 103 3.40 7.78 -22.10
N ASP A 104 2.15 7.74 -22.55
CA ASP A 104 1.47 8.84 -23.24
C ASP A 104 0.54 9.65 -22.30
N CYS A 105 0.00 9.00 -21.25
CA CYS A 105 -0.82 9.64 -20.20
C CYS A 105 -0.81 8.81 -18.92
N PRO A 106 -1.14 9.39 -17.75
CA PRO A 106 -1.30 8.62 -16.51
C PRO A 106 -2.55 7.73 -16.62
N ILE A 107 -2.39 6.44 -16.30
CA ILE A 107 -3.49 5.46 -16.36
C ILE A 107 -3.60 4.75 -15.02
N PHE A 108 -4.79 4.82 -14.42
CA PHE A 108 -5.15 4.04 -13.25
C PHE A 108 -6.11 2.92 -13.66
N GLN A 109 -5.78 1.67 -13.35
CA GLN A 109 -6.63 0.54 -13.62
C GLN A 109 -6.91 -0.28 -12.38
N ALA A 110 -8.19 -0.61 -12.13
CA ALA A 110 -8.57 -1.60 -11.14
C ALA A 110 -9.83 -2.34 -11.55
N ALA A 111 -9.82 -3.66 -11.42
CA ALA A 111 -11.00 -4.50 -11.64
C ALA A 111 -12.06 -4.32 -10.54
N ASN A 112 -11.65 -3.86 -9.37
CA ASN A 112 -12.53 -3.54 -8.25
C ASN A 112 -12.06 -2.26 -7.56
N MET A 113 -12.88 -1.21 -7.62
CA MET A 113 -12.60 0.12 -7.04
C MET A 113 -12.90 0.20 -5.53
N SER A 114 -13.30 -0.89 -4.86
CA SER A 114 -13.54 -0.88 -3.42
C SER A 114 -12.23 -0.86 -2.64
N LEU A 115 -12.00 0.19 -1.84
CA LEU A 115 -10.87 0.27 -0.93
C LEU A 115 -10.91 -0.89 0.09
N GLY A 116 -12.11 -1.25 0.59
CA GLY A 116 -12.26 -2.35 1.53
C GLY A 116 -11.86 -3.71 0.96
N ILE A 117 -12.18 -3.98 -0.32
CA ILE A 117 -11.74 -5.23 -0.99
C ILE A 117 -10.21 -5.23 -1.17
N ASN A 118 -9.61 -4.12 -1.54
CA ASN A 118 -8.16 -4.06 -1.71
C ASN A 118 -7.42 -4.17 -0.37
N LEU A 119 -7.94 -3.57 0.71
CA LEU A 119 -7.44 -3.81 2.06
C LEU A 119 -7.59 -5.30 2.45
N MET A 120 -8.73 -5.92 2.15
CA MET A 120 -8.96 -7.34 2.40
C MET A 120 -7.94 -8.21 1.67
N ILE A 121 -7.58 -7.90 0.41
CA ILE A 121 -6.53 -8.59 -0.35
C ILE A 121 -5.20 -8.56 0.43
N ASN A 122 -4.76 -7.38 0.89
CA ASN A 122 -3.52 -7.25 1.66
C ASN A 122 -3.54 -8.06 2.96
N LEU A 123 -4.68 -8.04 3.68
CA LEU A 123 -4.83 -8.76 4.95
C LEU A 123 -4.81 -10.28 4.74
N ILE A 124 -5.50 -10.80 3.71
CA ILE A 124 -5.51 -12.25 3.44
C ILE A 124 -4.15 -12.75 2.96
N GLN A 125 -3.39 -11.96 2.21
CA GLN A 125 -2.03 -12.33 1.81
C GLN A 125 -1.10 -12.42 3.02
N LYS A 126 -1.16 -11.46 3.95
CA LYS A 126 -0.39 -11.51 5.21
C LYS A 126 -0.79 -12.72 6.06
N ALA A 127 -2.09 -13.00 6.17
CA ALA A 127 -2.59 -14.17 6.90
C ALA A 127 -2.14 -15.48 6.24
N ALA A 128 -2.22 -15.61 4.91
CA ALA A 128 -1.77 -16.78 4.18
C ALA A 128 -0.27 -17.01 4.32
N ALA A 129 0.55 -15.94 4.26
CA ALA A 129 1.99 -16.03 4.47
C ALA A 129 2.35 -16.49 5.90
N PHE A 130 1.56 -16.07 6.90
CA PHE A 130 1.76 -16.44 8.29
C PHE A 130 1.34 -17.88 8.60
N PHE A 131 0.16 -18.29 8.12
CA PHE A 131 -0.42 -19.61 8.40
C PHE A 131 0.14 -20.73 7.50
N GLY A 132 0.60 -20.39 6.29
CA GLY A 132 1.14 -21.36 5.34
C GLY A 132 0.17 -22.47 4.99
N ASP A 133 0.68 -23.71 4.93
CA ASP A 133 -0.08 -24.92 4.63
C ASP A 133 -0.74 -25.58 5.85
N ASP A 134 -0.58 -25.02 7.05
CA ASP A 134 -1.17 -25.56 8.27
C ASP A 134 -2.66 -25.22 8.41
N PHE A 135 -3.13 -24.22 7.67
CA PHE A 135 -4.52 -23.80 7.63
C PHE A 135 -5.16 -24.07 6.26
N ASP A 136 -6.36 -24.57 6.29
CA ASP A 136 -7.20 -24.73 5.11
C ASP A 136 -7.85 -23.39 4.74
N CYS A 137 -7.78 -22.98 3.47
CA CYS A 137 -8.36 -21.73 3.01
C CYS A 137 -9.63 -21.94 2.22
N GLU A 138 -10.71 -21.25 2.61
CA GLU A 138 -12.03 -21.30 1.95
C GLU A 138 -12.57 -19.89 1.75
N ILE A 139 -13.10 -19.62 0.56
CA ILE A 139 -13.74 -18.35 0.18
C ILE A 139 -15.23 -18.58 0.04
N VAL A 140 -16.03 -17.73 0.67
CA VAL A 140 -17.49 -17.70 0.51
C VAL A 140 -17.88 -16.32 -0.01
N GLU A 141 -18.66 -16.29 -1.11
CA GLU A 141 -19.21 -15.04 -1.63
C GLU A 141 -20.72 -15.10 -1.79
N ALA A 142 -21.40 -13.99 -1.56
CA ALA A 142 -22.83 -13.87 -1.72
C ALA A 142 -23.19 -12.63 -2.56
N HIS A 143 -24.09 -12.81 -3.52
CA HIS A 143 -24.65 -11.74 -4.34
C HIS A 143 -26.14 -11.95 -4.58
N HIS A 144 -26.78 -10.91 -5.15
CA HIS A 144 -28.19 -10.94 -5.51
C HIS A 144 -28.52 -12.08 -6.49
N ASN A 145 -29.77 -12.52 -6.48
CA ASN A 145 -30.25 -13.63 -7.28
C ASN A 145 -30.21 -13.43 -8.80
N LYS A 146 -29.96 -12.19 -9.28
CA LYS A 146 -29.83 -11.84 -10.71
C LYS A 146 -28.39 -11.88 -11.22
N LYS A 147 -27.40 -12.15 -10.35
CA LYS A 147 -25.99 -12.23 -10.78
C LYS A 147 -25.72 -13.55 -11.50
N VAL A 148 -25.23 -13.47 -12.73
CA VAL A 148 -25.05 -14.61 -13.64
C VAL A 148 -23.73 -15.34 -13.37
N ASP A 149 -22.64 -14.58 -13.23
CA ASP A 149 -21.32 -15.15 -12.99
C ASP A 149 -21.21 -15.75 -11.58
N ALA A 150 -20.67 -16.96 -11.48
CA ALA A 150 -20.38 -17.67 -10.25
C ALA A 150 -19.14 -18.58 -10.45
N PRO A 151 -18.04 -18.40 -9.69
CA PRO A 151 -17.84 -17.37 -8.68
C PRO A 151 -17.78 -15.95 -9.27
N SER A 152 -17.93 -14.94 -8.38
CA SER A 152 -17.77 -13.53 -8.77
C SER A 152 -16.32 -13.20 -9.12
N GLY A 153 -16.11 -12.20 -9.97
CA GLY A 153 -14.76 -11.73 -10.30
C GLY A 153 -13.94 -11.32 -9.07
N THR A 154 -14.59 -10.75 -8.04
CA THR A 154 -13.94 -10.42 -6.78
C THR A 154 -13.48 -11.67 -6.01
N ALA A 155 -14.31 -12.73 -5.98
CA ALA A 155 -13.92 -13.97 -5.32
C ALA A 155 -12.72 -14.64 -6.03
N LEU A 156 -12.67 -14.57 -7.36
CA LEU A 156 -11.51 -15.05 -8.12
C LEU A 156 -10.28 -14.22 -7.86
N ALA A 157 -10.40 -12.88 -7.82
CA ALA A 157 -9.28 -12.00 -7.48
C ALA A 157 -8.72 -12.25 -6.07
N LEU A 158 -9.59 -12.53 -5.08
CA LEU A 158 -9.17 -12.95 -3.74
C LEU A 158 -8.44 -14.31 -3.78
N ALA A 159 -8.92 -15.25 -4.57
CA ALA A 159 -8.29 -16.56 -4.73
C ALA A 159 -6.92 -16.44 -5.43
N ASP A 160 -6.81 -15.62 -6.47
CA ASP A 160 -5.54 -15.35 -7.17
C ASP A 160 -4.51 -14.70 -6.25
N ALA A 161 -4.93 -13.70 -5.45
CA ALA A 161 -4.09 -13.03 -4.47
C ALA A 161 -3.57 -14.01 -3.39
N LEU A 162 -4.42 -14.89 -2.88
CA LEU A 162 -4.02 -15.96 -1.97
C LEU A 162 -3.04 -16.92 -2.64
N ASN A 163 -3.35 -17.33 -3.86
CA ASN A 163 -2.55 -18.31 -4.59
C ASN A 163 -1.15 -17.81 -4.90
N ALA A 164 -1.00 -16.51 -5.15
CA ALA A 164 0.29 -15.86 -5.36
C ALA A 164 1.19 -15.87 -4.09
N THR A 165 0.60 -16.08 -2.91
CA THR A 165 1.34 -16.08 -1.64
C THR A 165 1.94 -17.45 -1.31
N TYR A 166 1.35 -18.54 -1.82
CA TYR A 166 1.83 -19.89 -1.52
C TYR A 166 3.03 -20.27 -2.40
N PRO A 167 4.02 -20.99 -1.85
CA PRO A 167 5.19 -21.46 -2.60
C PRO A 167 4.84 -22.39 -3.78
N GLN A 168 3.74 -23.12 -3.64
CA GLN A 168 3.20 -24.02 -4.69
C GLN A 168 1.78 -23.58 -5.02
N PRO A 169 1.45 -23.42 -6.31
CA PRO A 169 0.11 -23.06 -6.73
C PRO A 169 -0.92 -24.07 -6.25
N LYS A 170 -2.00 -23.58 -5.64
CA LYS A 170 -3.15 -24.38 -5.21
C LYS A 170 -4.22 -24.41 -6.29
N THR A 171 -4.98 -25.49 -6.36
CA THR A 171 -6.10 -25.64 -7.29
C THR A 171 -7.37 -25.03 -6.72
N TYR A 172 -8.18 -24.38 -7.56
CA TYR A 172 -9.47 -23.83 -7.14
C TYR A 172 -10.55 -24.91 -7.17
N ARG A 173 -11.22 -25.10 -6.03
CA ARG A 173 -12.37 -26.02 -5.91
C ARG A 173 -13.65 -25.19 -5.84
N LEU A 174 -14.42 -25.20 -6.95
CA LEU A 174 -15.66 -24.44 -7.06
C LEU A 174 -16.83 -25.23 -6.46
N GLY A 175 -17.10 -24.95 -5.19
CA GLY A 175 -18.10 -25.67 -4.40
C GLY A 175 -17.69 -27.09 -4.03
N ARG A 176 -18.50 -27.72 -3.17
CA ARG A 176 -18.35 -29.13 -2.78
C ARG A 176 -19.68 -29.86 -2.86
N ASN A 177 -19.64 -31.08 -3.39
CA ASN A 177 -20.77 -31.98 -3.50
C ASN A 177 -20.36 -33.39 -3.06
N LYS A 178 -21.25 -34.38 -3.21
CA LYS A 178 -21.01 -35.76 -2.81
C LYS A 178 -19.82 -36.42 -3.53
N GLU A 179 -19.44 -35.92 -4.70
CA GLU A 179 -18.36 -36.44 -5.54
C GLU A 179 -17.00 -35.75 -5.27
N SER A 180 -17.00 -34.68 -4.47
CA SER A 180 -15.80 -33.85 -4.24
C SER A 180 -14.71 -34.60 -3.46
N GLY A 181 -15.01 -35.66 -2.73
CA GLY A 181 -14.07 -36.36 -1.88
C GLY A 181 -13.66 -35.55 -0.65
N ARG A 182 -12.61 -36.01 0.03
CA ARG A 182 -12.01 -35.26 1.15
C ARG A 182 -11.21 -34.07 0.63
N ARG A 183 -11.20 -32.97 1.43
CA ARG A 183 -10.37 -31.83 1.16
C ARG A 183 -8.88 -32.20 1.19
N THR A 184 -8.11 -31.60 0.29
CA THR A 184 -6.66 -31.71 0.25
C THR A 184 -5.99 -30.37 0.62
N ARG A 185 -4.73 -30.39 1.09
CA ARG A 185 -3.97 -29.18 1.39
C ARG A 185 -3.67 -28.31 0.16
N GLY A 186 -3.65 -28.90 -1.03
CA GLY A 186 -3.37 -28.25 -2.30
C GLY A 186 -4.54 -27.52 -2.93
N GLU A 187 -5.62 -27.21 -2.21
CA GLU A 187 -6.80 -26.57 -2.78
C GLU A 187 -7.23 -25.32 -1.99
N ILE A 188 -7.81 -24.35 -2.71
CA ILE A 188 -8.58 -23.21 -2.18
C ILE A 188 -10.04 -23.45 -2.58
N GLY A 189 -10.94 -23.57 -1.59
CA GLY A 189 -12.37 -23.71 -1.86
C GLY A 189 -13.01 -22.37 -2.17
N ILE A 190 -13.95 -22.34 -3.14
CA ILE A 190 -14.69 -21.12 -3.49
C ILE A 190 -16.16 -21.46 -3.58
N HIS A 191 -17.00 -20.81 -2.78
CA HIS A 191 -18.42 -21.08 -2.64
C HIS A 191 -19.24 -19.84 -2.99
N ALA A 192 -20.19 -19.96 -3.90
CA ALA A 192 -21.01 -18.87 -4.38
C ALA A 192 -22.46 -19.00 -3.89
N ILE A 193 -22.95 -17.99 -3.20
CA ILE A 193 -24.33 -17.87 -2.76
C ILE A 193 -25.04 -16.84 -3.65
N ARG A 194 -26.28 -17.15 -4.09
CA ARG A 194 -27.15 -16.24 -4.84
C ARG A 194 -28.49 -16.11 -4.12
N GLY A 195 -28.80 -14.91 -3.62
CA GLY A 195 -30.01 -14.70 -2.85
C GLY A 195 -30.41 -13.24 -2.70
N GLY A 196 -31.71 -12.98 -2.69
CA GLY A 196 -32.26 -11.64 -2.42
C GLY A 196 -31.65 -10.53 -3.26
N THR A 197 -31.29 -9.44 -2.59
CA THR A 197 -30.73 -8.21 -3.17
C THR A 197 -29.32 -7.90 -2.66
N VAL A 198 -28.60 -8.89 -2.16
CA VAL A 198 -27.25 -8.73 -1.64
C VAL A 198 -26.36 -8.07 -2.69
N VAL A 199 -25.72 -6.97 -2.32
CA VAL A 199 -24.87 -6.19 -3.24
C VAL A 199 -23.57 -6.92 -3.53
N GLY A 200 -22.94 -7.47 -2.49
CA GLY A 200 -21.74 -8.28 -2.57
C GLY A 200 -21.12 -8.47 -1.18
N GLU A 201 -20.99 -9.72 -0.78
CA GLU A 201 -20.33 -10.14 0.46
C GLU A 201 -19.23 -11.12 0.11
N HIS A 202 -18.09 -11.01 0.79
CA HIS A 202 -16.95 -11.88 0.60
C HIS A 202 -16.34 -12.20 1.96
N SER A 203 -16.13 -13.48 2.23
CA SER A 203 -15.48 -13.98 3.44
C SER A 203 -14.36 -14.95 3.04
N VAL A 204 -13.17 -14.72 3.56
CA VAL A 204 -12.03 -15.64 3.46
C VAL A 204 -11.76 -16.21 4.83
N GLY A 205 -11.89 -17.51 4.98
CA GLY A 205 -11.66 -18.25 6.22
C GLY A 205 -10.39 -19.09 6.13
N PHE A 206 -9.58 -19.00 7.16
CA PHE A 206 -8.41 -19.84 7.42
C PHE A 206 -8.76 -20.79 8.57
N TYR A 207 -8.81 -22.09 8.29
CA TYR A 207 -9.29 -23.13 9.19
C TYR A 207 -8.12 -23.98 9.68
N GLY A 208 -7.68 -23.78 10.92
CA GLY A 208 -6.69 -24.59 11.61
C GLY A 208 -7.32 -25.79 12.34
N THR A 209 -6.52 -26.50 13.15
CA THR A 209 -7.01 -27.68 13.89
C THR A 209 -8.04 -27.31 14.94
N ASP A 210 -7.81 -26.23 15.72
CA ASP A 210 -8.64 -25.85 16.88
C ASP A 210 -9.09 -24.38 16.81
N GLU A 211 -8.84 -23.69 15.69
CA GLU A 211 -9.18 -22.29 15.52
C GLU A 211 -9.55 -21.97 14.07
N VAL A 212 -10.28 -20.87 13.90
CA VAL A 212 -10.66 -20.31 12.61
C VAL A 212 -10.45 -18.81 12.64
N VAL A 213 -9.74 -18.29 11.63
CA VAL A 213 -9.63 -16.84 11.38
C VAL A 213 -10.43 -16.49 10.14
N LYS A 214 -11.28 -15.47 10.21
CA LYS A 214 -12.07 -14.98 9.06
C LYS A 214 -11.82 -13.51 8.84
N ILE A 215 -11.70 -13.15 7.55
CA ILE A 215 -11.63 -11.76 7.09
C ILE A 215 -12.81 -11.56 6.15
N GLU A 216 -13.69 -10.59 6.47
CA GLU A 216 -14.97 -10.42 5.80
C GLU A 216 -15.16 -8.98 5.32
N HIS A 217 -15.81 -8.84 4.17
CA HIS A 217 -16.20 -7.55 3.60
C HIS A 217 -17.64 -7.64 3.09
N SER A 218 -18.46 -6.66 3.47
CA SER A 218 -19.85 -6.53 3.01
C SER A 218 -20.07 -5.18 2.34
N ALA A 219 -20.42 -5.20 1.06
CA ALA A 219 -20.81 -4.03 0.31
C ALA A 219 -22.30 -3.72 0.56
N LEU A 220 -22.62 -2.60 1.19
CA LEU A 220 -24.00 -2.20 1.46
C LEU A 220 -24.64 -1.46 0.28
N SER A 221 -23.82 -0.86 -0.59
CA SER A 221 -24.29 -0.17 -1.81
C SER A 221 -23.17 -0.09 -2.85
N LYS A 222 -23.55 0.20 -4.11
CA LYS A 222 -22.58 0.46 -5.19
C LYS A 222 -21.79 1.77 -5.02
N ARG A 223 -22.17 2.62 -4.05
CA ARG A 223 -21.47 3.89 -3.76
C ARG A 223 -20.02 3.68 -3.36
N ILE A 224 -19.66 2.52 -2.79
CA ILE A 224 -18.26 2.21 -2.42
C ILE A 224 -17.33 2.19 -3.63
N PHE A 225 -17.79 1.65 -4.76
CA PHE A 225 -17.00 1.62 -6.01
C PHE A 225 -16.87 3.03 -6.63
N ALA A 226 -17.95 3.82 -6.56
CA ALA A 226 -17.91 5.22 -7.00
C ALA A 226 -16.94 6.06 -6.15
N LYS A 227 -16.98 5.91 -4.81
CA LYS A 227 -16.05 6.59 -3.92
C LYS A 227 -14.59 6.22 -4.22
N GLY A 228 -14.31 4.94 -4.44
CA GLY A 228 -12.96 4.49 -4.80
C GLY A 228 -12.50 5.06 -6.15
N ALA A 229 -13.39 5.11 -7.17
CA ALA A 229 -13.06 5.70 -8.46
C ALA A 229 -12.81 7.23 -8.39
N LEU A 230 -13.55 7.95 -7.53
CA LEU A 230 -13.32 9.39 -7.29
C LEU A 230 -11.96 9.60 -6.58
N ARG A 231 -11.63 8.79 -5.59
CA ARG A 231 -10.30 8.83 -4.95
C ARG A 231 -9.19 8.50 -5.94
N ALA A 232 -9.39 7.49 -6.81
CA ALA A 232 -8.44 7.17 -7.87
C ALA A 232 -8.24 8.35 -8.84
N ALA A 233 -9.29 9.11 -9.15
CA ALA A 233 -9.18 10.30 -9.99
C ALA A 233 -8.42 11.44 -9.28
N GLN A 234 -8.69 11.69 -8.01
CA GLN A 234 -7.95 12.67 -7.21
C GLN A 234 -6.46 12.29 -7.11
N PHE A 235 -6.18 11.01 -6.85
CA PHE A 235 -4.82 10.46 -6.82
C PHE A 235 -4.11 10.68 -8.17
N LEU A 236 -4.78 10.38 -9.29
CA LEU A 236 -4.19 10.41 -10.62
C LEU A 236 -3.95 11.84 -11.11
N CYS A 237 -4.71 12.81 -10.58
CA CYS A 237 -4.55 14.21 -10.91
C CYS A 237 -3.16 14.72 -10.54
N GLY A 238 -2.39 15.15 -11.53
CA GLY A 238 -1.01 15.61 -11.34
C GLY A 238 0.07 14.52 -11.26
N GLN A 239 -0.30 13.24 -11.37
CA GLN A 239 0.70 12.17 -11.48
C GLN A 239 1.41 12.23 -12.85
N PRO A 240 2.71 11.87 -12.91
CA PRO A 240 3.40 11.70 -14.17
C PRO A 240 2.80 10.57 -15.01
N ASN A 241 3.12 10.55 -16.30
CA ASN A 241 2.75 9.43 -17.17
C ASN A 241 3.25 8.11 -16.56
N GLY A 242 2.37 7.12 -16.47
CA GLY A 242 2.66 5.86 -15.81
C GLY A 242 1.41 5.00 -15.65
N PHE A 243 1.61 3.77 -15.18
CA PHE A 243 0.54 2.84 -14.82
C PHE A 243 0.40 2.81 -13.31
N TYR A 244 -0.82 2.96 -12.83
CA TYR A 244 -1.18 3.03 -11.42
C TYR A 244 -2.32 2.06 -11.10
N CYS A 245 -2.36 1.58 -9.86
CA CYS A 245 -3.35 0.64 -9.38
C CYS A 245 -3.82 0.97 -7.95
N MET A 246 -4.64 0.13 -7.37
CA MET A 246 -5.17 0.36 -6.01
C MET A 246 -4.09 0.30 -4.93
N GLU A 247 -3.04 -0.48 -5.16
CA GLU A 247 -1.88 -0.55 -4.26
C GLU A 247 -1.17 0.81 -4.19
N ASP A 248 -0.99 1.49 -5.33
CA ASP A 248 -0.38 2.83 -5.38
C ASP A 248 -1.25 3.88 -4.69
N LEU A 249 -2.58 3.83 -4.89
CA LEU A 249 -3.52 4.70 -4.19
C LEU A 249 -3.47 4.49 -2.68
N MET A 250 -3.50 3.23 -2.23
CA MET A 250 -3.41 2.89 -0.82
C MET A 250 -2.05 3.26 -0.23
N ALA A 251 -1.00 3.17 -1.03
CA ALA A 251 0.34 3.59 -0.66
C ALA A 251 0.46 5.12 -0.48
N GLN A 252 -0.32 5.92 -1.21
CA GLN A 252 -0.31 7.38 -1.04
C GLN A 252 -0.97 7.82 0.29
N GLU A 253 -1.98 7.08 0.78
CA GLU A 253 -2.61 7.34 2.07
C GLU A 253 -1.73 6.90 3.26
N THR A 254 -0.50 6.46 3.01
CA THR A 254 0.27 5.67 3.97
C THR A 254 1.61 6.25 4.38
N MET A 255 1.65 7.46 4.85
CA MET A 255 2.39 7.69 6.08
C MET A 255 1.33 7.55 7.18
N THR A 256 1.26 6.36 7.77
CA THR A 256 0.14 5.99 8.62
C THR A 256 0.42 6.17 10.08
N SER A 257 1.70 6.29 10.46
CA SER A 257 2.05 6.26 11.87
C SER A 257 3.38 6.97 12.13
N LEU A 258 3.38 7.75 13.17
CA LEU A 258 4.54 8.37 13.77
C LEU A 258 4.76 7.75 15.15
N TYR A 259 5.93 7.19 15.37
CA TYR A 259 6.33 6.66 16.67
C TYR A 259 7.51 7.46 17.22
N THR A 260 7.55 7.59 18.53
CA THR A 260 8.66 8.22 19.25
C THR A 260 9.20 7.30 20.33
N ASP A 261 10.51 7.28 20.50
CA ASP A 261 11.16 6.59 21.61
C ASP A 261 12.14 7.54 22.31
N GLU A 262 11.93 7.75 23.61
CA GLU A 262 12.76 8.57 24.50
C GLU A 262 13.54 7.70 25.51
N GLN A 263 13.39 6.39 25.45
CA GLN A 263 13.99 5.45 26.42
C GLN A 263 15.26 4.79 25.92
N SER A 264 15.70 5.11 24.72
CA SER A 264 16.93 4.60 24.12
C SER A 264 18.16 5.43 24.46
N ALA A 265 19.31 4.78 24.43
CA ALA A 265 20.63 5.38 24.40
C ALA A 265 21.37 4.96 23.13
N MET A 266 22.22 5.84 22.59
CA MET A 266 23.05 5.57 21.42
C MET A 266 24.50 5.34 21.86
N ILE A 267 25.08 4.22 21.48
CA ILE A 267 26.46 3.85 21.72
C ILE A 267 27.20 3.88 20.39
N THR A 268 28.30 4.64 20.32
CA THR A 268 29.18 4.70 19.15
C THR A 268 30.56 4.22 19.51
N VAL A 269 31.01 3.17 18.85
CA VAL A 269 32.37 2.62 18.97
C VAL A 269 33.17 3.12 17.78
N CYS A 270 34.13 4.03 18.03
CA CYS A 270 34.91 4.68 17.00
C CYS A 270 36.15 3.86 16.62
N LYS A 271 36.58 4.03 15.36
CA LYS A 271 37.84 3.44 14.84
C LYS A 271 37.96 1.94 15.01
N LEU A 272 36.87 1.22 14.88
CA LEU A 272 36.91 -0.26 14.85
C LEU A 272 37.69 -0.73 13.62
N PRO A 273 38.62 -1.68 13.75
CA PRO A 273 39.27 -2.32 12.61
C PRO A 273 38.24 -2.94 11.65
N HIS A 274 38.39 -2.72 10.34
CA HIS A 274 37.49 -3.27 9.33
C HIS A 274 37.69 -4.77 9.16
N GLN A 275 37.21 -5.54 10.13
CA GLN A 275 37.27 -7.01 10.18
C GLN A 275 35.87 -7.57 10.41
N PRO A 276 35.33 -8.37 9.48
CA PRO A 276 33.96 -8.92 9.60
C PRO A 276 33.73 -9.71 10.91
N LYS A 277 34.78 -10.39 11.40
CA LYS A 277 34.73 -11.18 12.64
C LYS A 277 34.48 -10.29 13.86
N LEU A 278 35.01 -9.06 13.87
CA LEU A 278 34.90 -8.16 15.03
C LEU A 278 33.47 -7.68 15.24
N ILE A 279 32.75 -7.33 14.15
CA ILE A 279 31.33 -6.94 14.21
C ILE A 279 30.50 -8.10 14.79
N ALA A 280 30.71 -9.32 14.28
CA ALA A 280 30.01 -10.50 14.76
C ALA A 280 30.28 -10.79 16.25
N GLN A 281 31.52 -10.62 16.68
CA GLN A 281 31.91 -10.80 18.10
C GLN A 281 31.27 -9.73 18.99
N LEU A 282 31.24 -8.46 18.54
CA LEU A 282 30.64 -7.36 19.28
C LEU A 282 29.15 -7.62 19.52
N PHE A 283 28.39 -7.87 18.46
CA PHE A 283 26.96 -8.10 18.62
C PHE A 283 26.65 -9.43 19.31
N ARG A 284 27.53 -10.44 19.24
CA ARG A 284 27.38 -11.65 20.04
C ARG A 284 27.55 -11.35 21.53
N ALA A 285 28.58 -10.59 21.92
CA ALA A 285 28.78 -10.21 23.32
C ALA A 285 27.62 -9.37 23.86
N VAL A 286 27.10 -8.44 23.07
CA VAL A 286 25.94 -7.61 23.42
C VAL A 286 24.68 -8.49 23.59
N ALA A 287 24.47 -9.46 22.69
CA ALA A 287 23.34 -10.40 22.77
C ALA A 287 23.46 -11.36 23.97
N ASP A 288 24.65 -11.86 24.27
CA ASP A 288 24.90 -12.72 25.43
C ASP A 288 24.70 -11.96 26.77
N ALA A 289 24.84 -10.64 26.75
CA ALA A 289 24.47 -9.74 27.86
C ALA A 289 22.97 -9.44 27.91
N HIS A 290 22.12 -10.07 27.08
CA HIS A 290 20.68 -9.87 26.95
C HIS A 290 20.25 -8.42 26.60
N VAL A 291 21.10 -7.70 25.87
CA VAL A 291 20.80 -6.36 25.39
C VAL A 291 20.16 -6.44 24.00
N ASN A 292 18.96 -5.88 23.87
CA ASN A 292 18.31 -5.71 22.57
C ASN A 292 18.89 -4.49 21.86
N VAL A 293 19.17 -4.63 20.56
CA VAL A 293 19.71 -3.56 19.71
C VAL A 293 18.67 -3.25 18.64
N ASP A 294 18.37 -1.95 18.43
CA ASP A 294 17.36 -1.53 17.45
C ASP A 294 18.02 -0.92 16.21
N LEU A 295 18.53 0.31 16.28
CA LEU A 295 19.19 0.96 15.15
C LEU A 295 20.67 0.53 15.11
N ILE A 296 21.15 0.17 13.91
CA ILE A 296 22.58 -0.09 13.68
C ILE A 296 23.01 0.74 12.46
N SER A 297 24.06 1.54 12.64
CA SER A 297 24.66 2.35 11.59
C SER A 297 26.17 2.18 11.57
N GLN A 298 26.74 2.03 10.40
CA GLN A 298 28.19 1.88 10.19
C GLN A 298 28.66 2.93 9.19
N SER A 299 29.76 3.64 9.53
CA SER A 299 30.42 4.53 8.57
C SER A 299 31.16 3.72 7.49
N ALA A 300 31.41 4.35 6.32
CA ALA A 300 32.34 3.76 5.36
C ALA A 300 33.74 3.62 5.97
N PRO A 301 34.48 2.54 5.67
CA PRO A 301 35.83 2.37 6.18
C PRO A 301 36.79 3.45 5.66
N VAL A 302 37.53 4.08 6.57
CA VAL A 302 38.60 5.05 6.28
C VAL A 302 39.87 4.57 6.97
N ASP A 303 40.98 4.51 6.26
CA ASP A 303 42.28 4.03 6.76
C ASP A 303 42.20 2.67 7.49
N GLY A 304 41.34 1.76 6.99
CA GLY A 304 41.16 0.41 7.54
C GLY A 304 40.35 0.37 8.83
N THR A 305 39.71 1.45 9.23
CA THR A 305 38.82 1.53 10.41
C THR A 305 37.47 2.14 10.04
N PHE A 306 36.46 1.92 10.87
CA PHE A 306 35.12 2.50 10.75
C PHE A 306 34.51 2.77 12.12
N ASP A 307 33.48 3.60 12.14
CA ASP A 307 32.68 3.84 13.33
C ASP A 307 31.40 3.03 13.26
N LEU A 308 31.01 2.42 14.38
CA LEU A 308 29.80 1.63 14.53
C LEU A 308 28.93 2.22 15.62
N SER A 309 27.74 2.67 15.23
CA SER A 309 26.73 3.20 16.16
C SER A 309 25.57 2.25 16.26
N PHE A 310 25.01 2.07 17.44
CA PHE A 310 23.76 1.36 17.64
C PHE A 310 22.99 1.94 18.82
N THR A 311 21.68 1.70 18.85
CA THR A 311 20.82 2.08 19.98
C THR A 311 20.40 0.84 20.77
N CYS A 312 20.21 1.06 22.07
CA CYS A 312 19.69 0.05 22.99
C CYS A 312 18.82 0.73 24.06
N PRO A 313 17.96 0.01 24.80
CA PRO A 313 17.26 0.56 25.93
C PRO A 313 18.24 1.18 26.94
N ARG A 314 17.93 2.38 27.44
CA ARG A 314 18.78 3.12 28.37
C ARG A 314 19.10 2.31 29.62
N GLU A 315 18.16 1.49 30.10
CA GLU A 315 18.35 0.58 31.23
C GLU A 315 19.38 -0.54 30.97
N SER A 316 19.61 -0.91 29.71
CA SER A 316 20.55 -1.95 29.30
C SER A 316 21.92 -1.40 28.88
N MET A 317 22.09 -0.08 28.88
CA MET A 317 23.29 0.62 28.39
C MET A 317 24.58 0.12 29.12
N ASP A 318 24.55 0.04 30.44
CA ASP A 318 25.72 -0.39 31.22
C ASP A 318 26.12 -1.84 30.92
N ALA A 319 25.15 -2.70 30.69
CA ALA A 319 25.39 -4.09 30.27
C ALA A 319 26.06 -4.15 28.89
N ALA A 320 25.58 -3.31 27.94
CA ALA A 320 26.18 -3.19 26.62
C ALA A 320 27.64 -2.68 26.68
N LEU A 321 27.89 -1.64 27.45
CA LEU A 321 29.24 -1.07 27.64
C LEU A 321 30.19 -2.08 28.26
N ASN A 322 29.77 -2.82 29.27
CA ASN A 322 30.55 -3.90 29.87
C ASN A 322 30.87 -4.98 28.84
N ALA A 323 29.88 -5.42 28.04
CA ALA A 323 30.10 -6.42 26.99
C ALA A 323 31.13 -5.94 25.94
N ILE A 324 31.04 -4.68 25.50
CA ILE A 324 32.01 -4.10 24.56
C ILE A 324 33.40 -4.03 25.16
N SER A 325 33.55 -3.67 26.44
CA SER A 325 34.85 -3.56 27.13
C SER A 325 35.61 -4.88 27.18
N THR A 326 34.92 -6.02 27.27
CA THR A 326 35.54 -7.36 27.31
C THR A 326 36.17 -7.78 25.98
N LEU A 327 35.79 -7.14 24.87
CA LEU A 327 36.33 -7.45 23.53
C LEU A 327 37.71 -6.82 23.30
N GLY A 328 38.11 -5.83 24.12
CA GLY A 328 39.37 -5.10 23.96
C GLY A 328 40.64 -5.91 24.26
N ASP A 329 40.54 -6.99 24.99
CA ASP A 329 41.72 -7.79 25.41
C ASP A 329 42.19 -8.81 24.35
N SER A 330 41.37 -9.15 23.39
CA SER A 330 41.67 -10.25 22.42
C SER A 330 41.99 -9.78 20.99
N SER A 331 41.71 -8.52 20.58
CA SER A 331 41.79 -8.09 19.18
C SER A 331 42.32 -6.67 18.94
N GLY A 332 42.90 -6.02 19.93
CA GLY A 332 43.27 -4.62 19.89
C GLY A 332 42.23 -3.77 20.64
N LYS A 333 42.67 -2.66 21.27
CA LYS A 333 41.77 -1.81 22.03
C LYS A 333 40.56 -1.41 21.14
N PRO A 334 39.33 -1.59 21.61
CA PRO A 334 38.21 -0.95 20.96
C PRO A 334 38.54 0.55 20.93
N GLY A 335 38.17 1.20 19.83
CA GLY A 335 38.30 2.64 19.72
C GLY A 335 37.51 3.34 20.83
N ASP A 336 37.59 4.67 20.88
CA ASP A 336 36.83 5.43 21.87
C ASP A 336 35.35 5.13 21.79
N VAL A 337 34.73 4.86 22.94
CA VAL A 337 33.30 4.58 23.05
C VAL A 337 32.59 5.86 23.49
N HIS A 338 31.70 6.37 22.66
CA HIS A 338 30.86 7.52 22.97
C HIS A 338 29.43 7.06 23.26
N VAL A 339 28.81 7.68 24.25
CA VAL A 339 27.44 7.39 24.66
C VAL A 339 26.62 8.68 24.62
N ALA A 340 25.47 8.63 24.01
CA ALA A 340 24.47 9.69 24.06
C ALA A 340 23.19 9.15 24.69
N THR A 341 22.76 9.78 25.78
CA THR A 341 21.52 9.44 26.51
C THR A 341 20.45 10.50 26.38
N ASP A 342 20.81 11.66 25.85
CA ASP A 342 19.95 12.82 25.59
C ASP A 342 19.37 12.79 24.16
N ILE A 343 18.99 11.61 23.71
CA ILE A 343 18.44 11.38 22.37
C ILE A 343 16.97 10.98 22.43
N ALA A 344 16.29 11.22 21.30
CA ALA A 344 15.00 10.62 20.99
C ALA A 344 15.04 10.04 19.57
N ILE A 345 14.25 9.00 19.35
CA ILE A 345 14.09 8.40 18.04
C ILE A 345 12.69 8.77 17.53
N ILE A 346 12.64 9.36 16.35
CA ILE A 346 11.39 9.60 15.62
C ILE A 346 11.34 8.66 14.44
N THR A 347 10.28 7.83 14.39
CA THR A 347 10.07 6.83 13.33
C THR A 347 8.79 7.12 12.60
N VAL A 348 8.91 7.34 11.31
CA VAL A 348 7.77 7.43 10.39
C VAL A 348 7.61 6.08 9.71
N GLU A 349 6.41 5.54 9.75
CA GLU A 349 6.05 4.27 9.11
C GLU A 349 4.95 4.46 8.07
N GLY A 350 5.11 3.80 6.91
CA GLY A 350 4.11 3.80 5.88
C GLY A 350 4.37 2.75 4.80
N ALA A 351 3.35 1.95 4.47
CA ALA A 351 3.47 0.90 3.45
C ALA A 351 3.80 1.47 2.05
N GLY A 352 3.44 2.74 1.80
CA GLY A 352 3.72 3.42 0.54
C GLY A 352 5.16 3.88 0.34
N MET A 353 5.97 3.85 1.38
CA MET A 353 7.36 4.31 1.29
C MET A 353 8.21 3.45 0.36
N ALA A 354 7.90 2.14 0.25
CA ALA A 354 8.60 1.19 -0.63
C ALA A 354 8.46 1.53 -2.13
N HIS A 355 7.40 2.25 -2.50
CA HIS A 355 7.04 2.50 -3.90
C HIS A 355 7.12 3.98 -4.29
N ARG A 356 7.43 4.88 -3.35
CA ARG A 356 7.47 6.32 -3.57
C ARG A 356 8.86 6.89 -3.40
N SER A 357 9.44 7.40 -4.49
CA SER A 357 10.69 8.17 -4.42
C SER A 357 10.47 9.51 -3.70
N GLY A 358 11.45 9.93 -2.90
CA GLY A 358 11.44 11.26 -2.28
C GLY A 358 10.86 11.33 -0.86
N VAL A 359 10.28 10.25 -0.29
CA VAL A 359 9.74 10.27 1.09
C VAL A 359 10.82 10.64 2.11
N ALA A 360 11.99 10.01 2.01
CA ALA A 360 13.13 10.33 2.88
C ALA A 360 13.57 11.79 2.72
N ALA A 361 13.63 12.28 1.48
CA ALA A 361 13.99 13.67 1.21
C ALA A 361 13.01 14.65 1.87
N ASN A 362 11.70 14.36 1.82
CA ASN A 362 10.69 15.20 2.45
C ASN A 362 10.82 15.20 3.98
N ILE A 363 11.05 14.04 4.61
CA ILE A 363 11.27 13.95 6.07
C ILE A 363 12.50 14.76 6.46
N PHE A 364 13.62 14.60 5.74
CA PHE A 364 14.84 15.33 6.02
C PHE A 364 14.67 16.84 5.78
N GLN A 365 13.90 17.25 4.78
CA GLN A 365 13.58 18.66 4.54
C GLN A 365 12.78 19.25 5.71
N VAL A 366 11.74 18.54 6.17
CA VAL A 366 10.92 18.98 7.31
C VAL A 366 11.75 19.15 8.58
N LEU A 367 12.63 18.19 8.88
CA LEU A 367 13.53 18.29 10.04
C LEU A 367 14.54 19.42 9.86
N SER A 368 15.07 19.63 8.65
CA SER A 368 16.00 20.71 8.32
C SER A 368 15.35 22.08 8.43
N ASP A 369 14.12 22.24 7.93
CA ASP A 369 13.36 23.50 8.03
C ASP A 369 13.02 23.84 9.50
N GLY A 370 12.89 22.82 10.35
CA GLY A 370 12.75 22.96 11.79
C GLY A 370 14.07 23.21 12.54
N ASP A 371 15.22 23.31 11.84
CA ASP A 371 16.57 23.41 12.44
C ASP A 371 16.83 22.30 13.48
N ILE A 372 16.49 21.04 13.10
CA ILE A 372 16.61 19.83 13.94
C ILE A 372 17.76 18.97 13.42
N PRO A 373 18.89 18.90 14.15
CA PRO A 373 20.03 18.07 13.76
C PRO A 373 19.69 16.57 13.85
N ILE A 374 20.10 15.81 12.83
CA ILE A 374 19.95 14.37 12.81
C ILE A 374 21.29 13.73 13.22
N ARG A 375 21.30 12.93 14.28
CA ARG A 375 22.49 12.20 14.79
C ARG A 375 22.66 10.83 14.14
N GLY A 376 21.59 10.23 13.68
CA GLY A 376 21.61 8.92 13.04
C GLY A 376 20.35 8.67 12.22
N ILE A 377 20.46 7.84 11.18
CA ILE A 377 19.37 7.49 10.30
C ILE A 377 19.40 5.99 10.06
N THR A 378 18.23 5.35 10.10
CA THR A 378 18.05 4.02 9.55
C THR A 378 16.79 3.97 8.72
N THR A 379 16.81 3.17 7.67
CA THR A 379 15.68 3.05 6.74
C THR A 379 15.40 1.59 6.43
N SER A 380 14.14 1.26 6.26
CA SER A 380 13.67 0.03 5.65
C SER A 380 12.72 0.36 4.50
N GLU A 381 12.12 -0.62 3.87
CA GLU A 381 11.13 -0.39 2.81
C GLU A 381 9.91 0.41 3.31
N THR A 382 9.54 0.28 4.58
CA THR A 382 8.32 0.86 5.15
C THR A 382 8.56 1.80 6.32
N LYS A 383 9.81 2.02 6.76
CA LYS A 383 10.15 2.85 7.92
C LYS A 383 11.37 3.71 7.69
N ILE A 384 11.33 4.94 8.20
CA ILE A 384 12.49 5.80 8.36
C ILE A 384 12.55 6.22 9.81
N SER A 385 13.67 5.94 10.47
CA SER A 385 13.93 6.36 11.85
C SER A 385 15.09 7.34 11.87
N CYS A 386 14.88 8.48 12.54
CA CYS A 386 15.90 9.48 12.77
C CYS A 386 16.18 9.60 14.26
N VAL A 387 17.46 9.55 14.64
CA VAL A 387 17.92 9.87 15.99
C VAL A 387 18.18 11.38 16.03
N ILE A 388 17.53 12.06 16.96
CA ILE A 388 17.63 13.52 17.18
C ILE A 388 17.93 13.80 18.66
N ASP A 389 18.19 15.06 18.99
CA ASP A 389 18.30 15.47 20.39
C ASP A 389 16.93 15.40 21.07
N GLN A 390 16.88 14.89 22.30
CA GLN A 390 15.62 14.75 23.05
C GLN A 390 14.92 16.12 23.24
N ALA A 391 15.67 17.20 23.35
CA ALA A 391 15.13 18.55 23.46
C ALA A 391 14.34 19.00 22.22
N ASP A 392 14.60 18.40 21.06
CA ASP A 392 13.97 18.76 19.80
C ASP A 392 12.75 17.90 19.47
N LEU A 393 12.45 16.85 20.25
CA LEU A 393 11.41 15.89 19.96
C LEU A 393 10.05 16.52 19.70
N THR A 394 9.59 17.42 20.57
CA THR A 394 8.28 18.07 20.39
C THR A 394 8.21 18.88 19.09
N ARG A 395 9.26 19.60 18.73
CA ARG A 395 9.33 20.35 17.46
C ARG A 395 9.31 19.40 16.26
N ALA A 396 10.06 18.30 16.33
CA ALA A 396 10.14 17.31 15.28
C ALA A 396 8.77 16.64 15.04
N VAL A 397 8.11 16.22 16.11
CA VAL A 397 6.76 15.63 16.05
C VAL A 397 5.78 16.60 15.40
N THR A 398 5.72 17.84 15.88
CA THR A 398 4.81 18.85 15.32
C THR A 398 5.07 19.09 13.84
N ALA A 399 6.33 19.30 13.44
CA ALA A 399 6.68 19.56 12.05
C ALA A 399 6.34 18.36 11.13
N VAL A 400 6.59 17.14 11.59
CA VAL A 400 6.28 15.94 10.80
C VAL A 400 4.78 15.70 10.71
N VAL A 401 4.03 15.83 11.81
CA VAL A 401 2.56 15.69 11.81
C VAL A 401 1.91 16.71 10.88
N GLU A 402 2.33 17.99 10.93
CA GLU A 402 1.80 19.05 10.05
C GLU A 402 2.14 18.80 8.57
N ALA A 403 3.37 18.37 8.27
CA ALA A 403 3.83 18.19 6.90
C ALA A 403 3.22 16.96 6.21
N PHE A 404 2.81 15.95 6.98
CA PHE A 404 2.32 14.68 6.45
C PHE A 404 0.87 14.38 6.83
N GLU A 405 0.18 15.33 7.47
CA GLU A 405 -1.24 15.25 7.88
C GLU A 405 -1.54 13.98 8.72
N LEU A 406 -0.65 13.65 9.67
CA LEU A 406 -0.71 12.45 10.52
C LEU A 406 -1.58 12.65 11.78
#